data_2982ee22ff1c51fc361d80b056a6006d
#
_entry.id   2982ee22ff1c51fc361d80b056a6006d
#
_cell.length_a   1.000
_cell.length_b   1.000
_cell.length_c   1.000
_cell.angle_alpha   90.00
_cell.angle_beta   90.00
_cell.angle_gamma   90.00
#
_symmetry.space_group_name_H-M   'P 1'
#
loop_
_entity.id
_entity.type
_entity.pdbx_description
1 polymer ?
#
loop_
_entity_poly.entity_id
_entity_poly.type
_entity_poly.pdbx_seq_one_letter_code
_entity_poly.pdbx_strand_id
1 'polypeptide(L)'
;MRKLFLALVTALTFLIQPLAHAAAGPDVLVAHRGVAGDKQVELNIPENSIPAWDWAIKNCADIIDLDAQNAADGYAVMHDLTLNRTTNGTGYVKDRTLSYIKSLYLELPIDRDGNGNDDNTAYHPPSLNQALDFLKDKVDCQGNPVKIAMEMKGPGWTQEKVTRLADVLKGKGFGMFGPRVNVHAVSTTQVQYAKNAGFPNRGYVVPSNAATLPSAATIKVYADNVFIPYDKATPAKVNEYNNAGIKVWLSTLTTTAEFELAWSKGKVYAWVVNDLLGARDWLKARQ
;
A
#
# COMPACT_ATOMS: atom_id res chain seq x y z
N MET A 1 -51.82 -56.79 -35.70
CA MET A 1 -51.39 -55.39 -35.75
C MET A 1 -50.80 -55.00 -34.37
N ARG A 2 -49.47 -55.09 -34.22
CA ARG A 2 -48.76 -54.75 -32.99
C ARG A 2 -48.21 -53.34 -33.19
N LYS A 3 -48.67 -52.37 -32.40
CA LYS A 3 -48.14 -50.97 -32.37
C LYS A 3 -46.88 -50.94 -31.49
N LEU A 4 -45.77 -50.65 -32.12
CA LEU A 4 -44.50 -50.40 -31.46
C LEU A 4 -44.49 -48.96 -30.89
N PHE A 5 -44.44 -48.80 -29.58
CA PHE A 5 -44.20 -47.47 -28.94
C PHE A 5 -42.69 -47.27 -28.80
N LEU A 6 -42.17 -46.29 -29.55
CA LEU A 6 -40.79 -45.86 -29.47
C LEU A 6 -40.73 -44.77 -28.39
N ALA A 7 -40.15 -45.08 -27.22
CA ALA A 7 -39.91 -44.09 -26.19
C ALA A 7 -38.60 -43.31 -26.49
N LEU A 8 -38.74 -42.02 -26.78
CA LEU A 8 -37.60 -41.12 -26.99
C LEU A 8 -37.06 -40.70 -25.63
N VAL A 9 -35.92 -41.24 -25.21
CA VAL A 9 -35.19 -40.79 -24.01
C VAL A 9 -34.29 -39.61 -24.43
N THR A 10 -34.71 -38.39 -24.14
CA THR A 10 -33.86 -37.20 -24.26
C THR A 10 -32.92 -37.15 -23.07
N ALA A 11 -31.66 -37.52 -23.27
CA ALA A 11 -30.59 -37.30 -22.29
C ALA A 11 -30.27 -35.81 -22.22
N LEU A 12 -30.66 -35.18 -21.10
CA LEU A 12 -30.28 -33.80 -20.77
C LEU A 12 -28.84 -33.80 -20.27
N THR A 13 -27.88 -33.57 -21.17
CA THR A 13 -26.48 -33.34 -20.79
C THR A 13 -26.37 -31.95 -20.16
N PHE A 14 -26.30 -31.93 -18.84
CA PHE A 14 -25.84 -30.72 -18.13
C PHE A 14 -24.37 -30.48 -18.48
N LEU A 15 -24.11 -29.52 -19.37
CA LEU A 15 -22.79 -28.92 -19.53
C LEU A 15 -22.47 -28.19 -18.23
N ILE A 16 -21.74 -28.86 -17.34
CA ILE A 16 -21.07 -28.20 -16.24
C ILE A 16 -19.97 -27.33 -16.89
N GLN A 17 -20.28 -26.06 -17.16
CA GLN A 17 -19.24 -25.12 -17.51
C GLN A 17 -18.34 -24.99 -16.28
N PRO A 18 -17.02 -25.18 -16.40
CA PRO A 18 -16.13 -24.86 -15.31
C PRO A 18 -16.35 -23.38 -15.00
N LEU A 19 -16.78 -23.06 -13.77
CA LEU A 19 -16.70 -21.71 -13.24
C LEU A 19 -15.25 -21.25 -13.45
N ALA A 20 -15.05 -20.32 -14.37
CA ALA A 20 -13.76 -19.68 -14.51
C ALA A 20 -13.43 -19.10 -13.15
N HIS A 21 -12.57 -19.79 -12.40
CA HIS A 21 -12.00 -19.24 -11.18
C HIS A 21 -11.29 -17.96 -11.60
N ALA A 22 -11.80 -16.81 -11.15
CA ALA A 22 -11.06 -15.58 -11.30
C ALA A 22 -9.64 -15.86 -10.83
N ALA A 23 -8.63 -15.56 -11.66
CA ALA A 23 -7.25 -15.87 -11.33
C ALA A 23 -6.95 -15.35 -9.93
N ALA A 24 -6.37 -16.19 -9.06
CA ALA A 24 -5.97 -15.78 -7.72
C ALA A 24 -4.87 -14.71 -7.80
N GLY A 25 -4.57 -14.09 -6.67
CA GLY A 25 -3.49 -13.12 -6.56
C GLY A 25 -3.88 -11.66 -6.81
N PRO A 26 -2.90 -10.77 -6.85
CA PRO A 26 -3.12 -9.33 -6.96
C PRO A 26 -3.31 -8.89 -8.41
N ASP A 27 -4.01 -7.75 -8.58
CA ASP A 27 -4.01 -7.00 -9.85
C ASP A 27 -2.75 -6.13 -9.97
N VAL A 28 -2.21 -5.66 -8.83
CA VAL A 28 -1.07 -4.74 -8.78
C VAL A 28 -0.12 -5.07 -7.63
N LEU A 29 1.16 -4.74 -7.82
CA LEU A 29 2.21 -4.76 -6.79
C LEU A 29 2.52 -3.35 -6.31
N VAL A 30 2.56 -3.19 -4.99
CA VAL A 30 2.84 -1.92 -4.31
C VAL A 30 4.20 -2.02 -3.64
N ALA A 31 5.12 -1.14 -4.01
CA ALA A 31 6.43 -1.06 -3.37
C ALA A 31 6.30 -0.39 -2.00
N HIS A 32 6.32 -1.18 -0.91
CA HIS A 32 6.20 -0.70 0.47
C HIS A 32 7.31 0.29 0.81
N ARG A 33 6.95 1.56 1.07
CA ARG A 33 7.89 2.66 1.34
C ARG A 33 8.95 2.85 0.23
N GLY A 34 8.64 2.40 -0.99
CA GLY A 34 9.59 2.29 -2.10
C GLY A 34 10.51 1.08 -1.99
N VAL A 35 11.34 1.02 -0.94
CA VAL A 35 12.17 -0.12 -0.52
C VAL A 35 12.04 -0.24 0.99
N ALA A 36 11.77 -1.44 1.52
CA ALA A 36 11.61 -1.65 2.95
C ALA A 36 12.15 -3.02 3.40
N GLY A 37 12.18 -3.26 4.72
CA GLY A 37 12.71 -4.48 5.30
C GLY A 37 14.19 -4.70 4.97
N ASP A 38 14.62 -5.96 4.87
CA ASP A 38 16.02 -6.32 4.60
C ASP A 38 16.53 -5.83 3.23
N LYS A 39 15.61 -5.51 2.29
CA LYS A 39 15.98 -4.95 0.98
C LYS A 39 16.64 -3.58 1.09
N GLN A 40 16.38 -2.81 2.12
CA GLN A 40 17.09 -1.55 2.39
C GLN A 40 18.60 -1.77 2.55
N VAL A 41 18.96 -2.81 3.31
CA VAL A 41 20.35 -3.18 3.56
C VAL A 41 21.00 -3.76 2.33
N GLU A 42 20.32 -4.69 1.64
CA GLU A 42 20.79 -5.31 0.39
C GLU A 42 21.11 -4.27 -0.67
N LEU A 43 20.22 -3.30 -0.85
CA LEU A 43 20.34 -2.28 -1.90
C LEU A 43 21.09 -1.02 -1.46
N ASN A 44 21.38 -0.87 -0.18
CA ASN A 44 21.90 0.36 0.44
C ASN A 44 20.99 1.58 0.19
N ILE A 45 19.67 1.38 0.26
CA ILE A 45 18.64 2.39 -0.01
C ILE A 45 17.66 2.43 1.16
N PRO A 46 17.58 3.55 1.91
CA PRO A 46 16.65 3.66 3.05
C PRO A 46 15.20 3.83 2.59
N GLU A 47 14.27 3.32 3.42
CA GLU A 47 12.83 3.44 3.20
C GLU A 47 12.35 4.90 3.14
N ASN A 48 11.20 5.15 2.52
CA ASN A 48 10.57 6.47 2.45
C ASN A 48 11.50 7.59 1.93
N SER A 49 12.31 7.25 0.94
CA SER A 49 13.31 8.13 0.36
C SER A 49 13.18 8.27 -1.16
N ILE A 50 13.69 9.36 -1.70
CA ILE A 50 13.69 9.58 -3.16
C ILE A 50 14.38 8.42 -3.91
N PRO A 51 15.57 7.92 -3.50
CA PRO A 51 16.18 6.77 -4.16
C PRO A 51 15.36 5.48 -4.04
N ALA A 52 14.61 5.27 -2.94
CA ALA A 52 13.73 4.11 -2.81
C ALA A 52 12.58 4.15 -3.83
N TRP A 53 11.96 5.29 -4.01
CA TRP A 53 10.90 5.45 -5.01
C TRP A 53 11.43 5.40 -6.44
N ASP A 54 12.61 5.96 -6.72
CA ASP A 54 13.25 5.86 -8.04
C ASP A 54 13.59 4.41 -8.39
N TRP A 55 14.13 3.66 -7.43
CA TRP A 55 14.38 2.23 -7.58
C TRP A 55 13.08 1.45 -7.87
N ALA A 56 12.03 1.69 -7.07
CA ALA A 56 10.76 1.00 -7.25
C ALA A 56 10.11 1.28 -8.62
N ILE A 57 10.15 2.54 -9.09
CA ILE A 57 9.67 2.94 -10.42
C ILE A 57 10.46 2.22 -11.53
N LYS A 58 11.80 2.24 -11.46
CA LYS A 58 12.69 1.56 -12.42
C LYS A 58 12.49 0.05 -12.44
N ASN A 59 12.05 -0.51 -11.32
CA ASN A 59 11.70 -1.92 -11.19
C ASN A 59 10.20 -2.18 -11.35
N CYS A 60 9.48 -1.28 -12.02
CA CYS A 60 8.10 -1.45 -12.46
C CYS A 60 7.09 -1.70 -11.32
N ALA A 61 7.22 -1.06 -10.17
CA ALA A 61 6.14 -1.03 -9.20
C ALA A 61 4.90 -0.39 -9.82
N ASP A 62 3.72 -0.96 -9.61
CA ASP A 62 2.46 -0.41 -10.11
C ASP A 62 2.00 0.79 -9.27
N ILE A 63 2.35 0.78 -7.98
CA ILE A 63 2.02 1.83 -7.01
C ILE A 63 3.22 2.03 -6.08
N ILE A 64 3.57 3.28 -5.81
CA ILE A 64 4.56 3.67 -4.81
C ILE A 64 3.87 3.96 -3.49
N ASP A 65 4.27 3.27 -2.44
CA ASP A 65 3.79 3.54 -1.09
C ASP A 65 4.70 4.52 -0.37
N LEU A 66 4.11 5.41 0.43
CA LEU A 66 4.79 6.39 1.27
C LEU A 66 3.97 6.75 2.52
N ASP A 67 4.66 7.11 3.59
CA ASP A 67 4.07 7.44 4.88
C ASP A 67 4.16 8.95 5.14
N ALA A 68 3.03 9.65 5.17
CA ALA A 68 2.99 11.07 5.50
C ALA A 68 2.71 11.28 6.99
N GLN A 69 3.52 12.10 7.64
CA GLN A 69 3.34 12.49 9.04
C GLN A 69 3.28 14.00 9.21
N ASN A 70 2.54 14.44 10.24
CA ASN A 70 2.57 15.82 10.67
C ASN A 70 3.92 16.13 11.33
N ALA A 71 4.62 17.13 10.81
CA ALA A 71 5.69 17.84 11.49
C ALA A 71 5.15 19.11 12.15
N ALA A 72 5.98 19.87 12.86
CA ALA A 72 5.55 21.09 13.53
C ALA A 72 5.04 22.16 12.53
N ASP A 73 5.60 22.20 11.33
CA ASP A 73 5.35 23.24 10.32
C ASP A 73 4.99 22.69 8.92
N GLY A 74 4.62 21.40 8.83
CA GLY A 74 4.23 20.80 7.56
C GLY A 74 4.13 19.28 7.61
N TYR A 75 4.43 18.59 6.48
CA TYR A 75 4.37 17.14 6.36
C TYR A 75 5.74 16.56 6.00
N ALA A 76 6.24 15.67 6.86
CA ALA A 76 7.42 14.84 6.57
C ALA A 76 6.99 13.50 5.97
N VAL A 77 7.88 12.82 5.24
CA VAL A 77 7.65 11.44 4.82
C VAL A 77 8.50 10.52 5.69
N MET A 78 7.82 9.76 6.57
CA MET A 78 8.45 8.92 7.58
C MET A 78 7.42 7.97 8.19
N HIS A 79 7.80 6.71 8.44
CA HIS A 79 6.87 5.72 9.00
C HIS A 79 6.66 5.88 10.49
N ASP A 80 7.74 5.93 11.28
CA ASP A 80 7.68 5.91 12.73
C ASP A 80 7.27 7.27 13.31
N LEU A 81 6.63 7.23 14.47
CA LEU A 81 6.25 8.48 15.19
C LEU A 81 7.47 9.28 15.67
N THR A 82 8.62 8.60 15.79
CA THR A 82 9.89 9.19 16.23
C THR A 82 10.94 9.10 15.15
N LEU A 83 11.95 9.94 15.23
CA LEU A 83 13.09 9.99 14.32
C LEU A 83 14.08 8.84 14.54
N ASN A 84 14.03 8.17 15.70
CA ASN A 84 15.09 7.36 16.26
C ASN A 84 15.52 6.13 15.46
N ARG A 85 14.58 5.47 14.74
CA ARG A 85 14.89 4.21 14.02
C ARG A 85 15.47 4.45 12.63
N THR A 86 15.05 5.51 11.98
CA THR A 86 15.34 5.71 10.54
C THR A 86 16.21 6.92 10.29
N THR A 87 16.65 7.61 11.33
CA THR A 87 17.53 8.78 11.21
C THR A 87 18.48 8.88 12.39
N ASN A 88 19.58 9.63 12.21
CA ASN A 88 20.49 10.02 13.29
C ASN A 88 19.92 11.07 14.25
N GLY A 89 18.63 11.39 14.16
CA GLY A 89 17.94 12.30 15.06
C GLY A 89 17.12 11.57 16.10
N THR A 90 16.58 12.31 17.09
CA THR A 90 15.76 11.76 18.17
C THR A 90 14.51 12.58 18.43
N GLY A 91 13.51 11.92 19.04
CA GLY A 91 12.26 12.54 19.46
C GLY A 91 11.14 12.43 18.43
N TYR A 92 9.98 12.99 18.76
CA TYR A 92 8.79 12.85 17.92
C TYR A 92 8.84 13.74 16.68
N VAL A 93 8.44 13.17 15.53
CA VAL A 93 8.33 13.89 14.25
C VAL A 93 7.44 15.12 14.37
N LYS A 94 6.29 15.00 15.05
CA LYS A 94 5.32 16.09 15.24
C LYS A 94 5.85 17.30 15.99
N ASP A 95 6.92 17.15 16.78
CA ASP A 95 7.53 18.19 17.61
C ASP A 95 8.76 18.83 16.93
N ARG A 96 9.08 18.43 15.70
CA ARG A 96 10.23 18.93 14.95
C ARG A 96 9.78 19.68 13.70
N THR A 97 10.53 20.73 13.35
CA THR A 97 10.33 21.45 12.09
C THR A 97 10.82 20.64 10.90
N LEU A 98 10.26 20.87 9.72
CA LEU A 98 10.74 20.26 8.47
C LEU A 98 12.20 20.61 8.19
N SER A 99 12.65 21.81 8.55
CA SER A 99 14.05 22.22 8.39
C SER A 99 14.97 21.30 9.20
N TYR A 100 14.64 21.03 10.47
CA TYR A 100 15.41 20.12 11.30
C TYR A 100 15.37 18.67 10.77
N ILE A 101 14.17 18.15 10.46
CA ILE A 101 14.02 16.77 9.95
C ILE A 101 14.87 16.57 8.69
N LYS A 102 14.83 17.50 7.76
CA LYS A 102 15.59 17.46 6.50
C LYS A 102 17.10 17.63 6.67
N SER A 103 17.59 18.11 7.81
CA SER A 103 19.02 18.19 8.10
C SER A 103 19.61 16.89 8.63
N LEU A 104 18.75 15.93 9.02
CA LEU A 104 19.16 14.62 9.48
C LEU A 104 19.59 13.72 8.32
N TYR A 105 20.36 12.68 8.61
CA TYR A 105 20.63 11.61 7.67
C TYR A 105 19.67 10.46 7.91
N LEU A 106 19.23 9.81 6.82
CA LEU A 106 18.52 8.53 6.88
C LEU A 106 19.53 7.42 7.22
N GLU A 107 19.13 6.50 8.07
CA GLU A 107 19.91 5.35 8.51
C GLU A 107 19.35 4.06 7.92
N LEU A 108 20.24 3.08 7.73
CA LEU A 108 19.89 1.69 7.44
C LEU A 108 19.90 0.91 8.75
N PRO A 109 19.01 -0.10 8.93
CA PRO A 109 18.95 -0.90 10.15
C PRO A 109 20.12 -1.91 10.21
N ILE A 110 21.35 -1.40 10.17
CA ILE A 110 22.59 -2.18 10.19
C ILE A 110 23.74 -1.32 10.75
N ASP A 111 24.54 -1.92 11.58
CA ASP A 111 25.78 -1.36 12.14
C ASP A 111 26.98 -2.06 11.49
N ARG A 112 27.51 -1.50 10.40
CA ARG A 112 28.63 -2.10 9.63
C ARG A 112 29.98 -1.80 10.25
N ASP A 113 30.10 -0.67 10.96
CA ASP A 113 31.36 -0.24 11.56
C ASP A 113 31.52 -0.71 13.01
N GLY A 114 30.49 -1.35 13.59
CA GLY A 114 30.50 -1.94 14.92
C GLY A 114 30.47 -0.92 16.07
N ASN A 115 29.98 0.29 15.80
CA ASN A 115 29.93 1.34 16.82
C ASN A 115 28.67 1.28 17.71
N GLY A 116 27.75 0.34 17.43
CA GLY A 116 26.52 0.15 18.18
C GLY A 116 25.35 1.03 17.72
N ASN A 117 25.49 1.74 16.61
CA ASN A 117 24.45 2.56 16.00
C ASN A 117 24.22 2.13 14.55
N ASP A 118 23.02 2.40 14.03
CA ASP A 118 22.72 2.16 12.63
C ASP A 118 23.55 3.08 11.70
N ASP A 119 23.94 2.56 10.53
CA ASP A 119 24.76 3.30 9.58
C ASP A 119 23.99 4.46 8.94
N ASN A 120 24.58 5.64 8.97
CA ASN A 120 24.11 6.78 8.19
C ASN A 120 24.25 6.53 6.69
N THR A 121 23.25 6.96 5.92
CA THR A 121 23.34 7.05 4.47
C THR A 121 23.70 8.48 4.02
N ALA A 122 23.94 8.68 2.71
CA ALA A 122 24.08 10.03 2.13
C ALA A 122 22.73 10.71 1.90
N TYR A 123 21.62 10.13 2.33
CA TYR A 123 20.26 10.60 2.04
C TYR A 123 19.63 11.27 3.25
N HIS A 124 18.70 12.18 2.98
CA HIS A 124 17.97 12.93 3.99
C HIS A 124 16.48 12.62 3.96
N PRO A 125 15.77 12.67 5.11
CA PRO A 125 14.32 12.54 5.13
C PRO A 125 13.65 13.61 4.26
N PRO A 126 12.81 13.23 3.29
CA PRO A 126 12.13 14.24 2.47
C PRO A 126 10.91 14.82 3.18
N SER A 127 10.58 16.08 2.86
CA SER A 127 9.23 16.57 3.08
C SER A 127 8.27 15.95 2.05
N LEU A 128 6.96 15.95 2.37
CA LEU A 128 5.95 15.51 1.39
C LEU A 128 6.00 16.32 0.09
N ASN A 129 6.27 17.63 0.18
CA ASN A 129 6.42 18.46 -1.02
C ASN A 129 7.56 17.97 -1.93
N GLN A 130 8.72 17.60 -1.36
CA GLN A 130 9.85 17.06 -2.13
C GLN A 130 9.51 15.70 -2.74
N ALA A 131 8.82 14.83 -1.98
CA ALA A 131 8.34 13.54 -2.49
C ALA A 131 7.39 13.72 -3.70
N LEU A 132 6.42 14.61 -3.57
CA LEU A 132 5.46 14.89 -4.64
C LEU A 132 6.11 15.58 -5.83
N ASP A 133 7.05 16.50 -5.63
CA ASP A 133 7.81 17.13 -6.72
C ASP A 133 8.63 16.09 -7.52
N PHE A 134 9.19 15.11 -6.83
CA PHE A 134 9.89 14.01 -7.49
C PHE A 134 8.94 13.09 -8.27
N LEU A 135 7.77 12.73 -7.69
CA LEU A 135 6.87 11.73 -8.24
C LEU A 135 5.90 12.26 -9.32
N LYS A 136 5.60 13.57 -9.34
CA LYS A 136 4.53 14.14 -10.19
C LYS A 136 4.69 13.87 -11.69
N ASP A 137 5.92 13.90 -12.19
CA ASP A 137 6.26 13.77 -13.61
C ASP A 137 6.80 12.37 -13.95
N LYS A 138 6.83 11.46 -12.98
CA LYS A 138 7.28 10.08 -13.20
C LYS A 138 6.20 9.24 -13.85
N VAL A 139 6.64 8.30 -14.67
CA VAL A 139 5.81 7.30 -15.32
C VAL A 139 6.24 5.90 -14.90
N ASP A 140 5.27 4.98 -14.86
CA ASP A 140 5.50 3.56 -14.66
C ASP A 140 6.10 2.90 -15.91
N CYS A 141 6.37 1.60 -15.85
CA CYS A 141 6.92 0.84 -16.98
C CYS A 141 5.97 0.74 -18.18
N GLN A 142 4.71 1.08 -18.04
CA GLN A 142 3.69 1.13 -19.09
C GLN A 142 3.53 2.54 -19.68
N GLY A 143 4.30 3.53 -19.18
CA GLY A 143 4.23 4.93 -19.60
C GLY A 143 3.06 5.73 -18.96
N ASN A 144 2.36 5.16 -17.97
CA ASN A 144 1.31 5.85 -17.25
C ASN A 144 1.88 6.68 -16.10
N PRO A 145 1.25 7.80 -15.72
CA PRO A 145 1.63 8.54 -14.53
C PRO A 145 1.68 7.66 -13.28
N VAL A 146 2.79 7.71 -12.53
CA VAL A 146 2.98 6.94 -11.31
C VAL A 146 1.83 7.15 -10.33
N LYS A 147 1.33 6.06 -9.76
CA LYS A 147 0.32 6.04 -8.70
C LYS A 147 1.00 6.00 -7.34
N ILE A 148 0.37 6.62 -6.34
CA ILE A 148 0.84 6.61 -4.96
C ILE A 148 -0.24 6.08 -4.02
N ALA A 149 0.20 5.29 -3.03
CA ALA A 149 -0.55 4.94 -1.85
C ALA A 149 0.09 5.71 -0.68
N MET A 150 -0.67 6.58 -0.02
CA MET A 150 -0.15 7.46 1.02
C MET A 150 -0.86 7.19 2.35
N GLU A 151 -0.13 6.66 3.31
CA GLU A 151 -0.64 6.50 4.66
C GLU A 151 -0.53 7.80 5.47
N MET A 152 -1.62 8.22 6.06
CA MET A 152 -1.63 9.28 7.07
C MET A 152 -1.20 8.69 8.41
N LYS A 153 0.10 8.74 8.71
CA LYS A 153 0.69 8.15 9.91
C LYS A 153 0.54 9.02 11.14
N GLY A 154 0.40 8.36 12.27
CA GLY A 154 0.47 8.98 13.57
C GLY A 154 -0.73 9.86 13.93
N PRO A 155 -0.65 10.50 15.10
CA PRO A 155 -1.70 11.38 15.61
C PRO A 155 -1.62 12.79 15.01
N GLY A 156 -2.59 13.62 15.38
CA GLY A 156 -2.56 15.05 15.07
C GLY A 156 -3.13 15.43 13.71
N TRP A 157 -3.71 14.49 12.98
CA TRP A 157 -4.51 14.78 11.80
C TRP A 157 -5.87 15.35 12.22
N THR A 158 -6.17 16.55 11.76
CA THR A 158 -7.46 17.22 11.89
C THR A 158 -8.11 17.35 10.53
N GLN A 159 -9.40 17.64 10.46
CA GLN A 159 -10.08 17.90 9.19
C GLN A 159 -9.36 18.99 8.38
N GLU A 160 -8.94 20.08 9.03
CA GLU A 160 -8.20 21.16 8.38
C GLU A 160 -6.89 20.69 7.74
N LYS A 161 -6.09 19.89 8.48
CA LYS A 161 -4.83 19.35 7.96
C LYS A 161 -5.05 18.41 6.79
N VAL A 162 -6.07 17.55 6.83
CA VAL A 162 -6.40 16.66 5.71
C VAL A 162 -6.91 17.43 4.50
N THR A 163 -7.67 18.53 4.70
CA THR A 163 -8.06 19.44 3.63
C THR A 163 -6.83 20.11 3.01
N ARG A 164 -5.91 20.61 3.84
CA ARG A 164 -4.63 21.19 3.36
C ARG A 164 -3.77 20.15 2.60
N LEU A 165 -3.75 18.90 3.06
CA LEU A 165 -3.09 17.80 2.34
C LEU A 165 -3.67 17.62 0.94
N ALA A 166 -4.99 17.67 0.82
CA ALA A 166 -5.69 17.60 -0.47
C ALA A 166 -5.28 18.76 -1.39
N ASP A 167 -5.18 19.96 -0.86
CA ASP A 167 -4.74 21.15 -1.62
C ASP A 167 -3.28 21.03 -2.07
N VAL A 168 -2.39 20.49 -1.22
CA VAL A 168 -0.99 20.23 -1.58
C VAL A 168 -0.92 19.23 -2.75
N LEU A 169 -1.63 18.11 -2.68
CA LEU A 169 -1.67 17.10 -3.76
C LEU A 169 -2.21 17.69 -5.05
N LYS A 170 -3.30 18.47 -4.98
CA LYS A 170 -3.88 19.17 -6.13
C LYS A 170 -2.89 20.15 -6.74
N GLY A 171 -2.24 20.99 -5.92
CA GLY A 171 -1.25 21.96 -6.37
C GLY A 171 -0.01 21.32 -7.01
N LYS A 172 0.32 20.07 -6.65
CA LYS A 172 1.40 19.29 -7.24
C LYS A 172 0.97 18.46 -8.48
N GLY A 173 -0.26 18.59 -8.96
CA GLY A 173 -0.73 17.92 -10.18
C GLY A 173 -1.18 16.47 -10.00
N PHE A 174 -1.30 15.98 -8.75
CA PHE A 174 -1.80 14.63 -8.52
C PHE A 174 -3.32 14.52 -8.71
N GLY A 175 -4.04 15.64 -8.67
CA GLY A 175 -5.49 15.70 -8.83
C GLY A 175 -6.23 14.96 -7.71
N MET A 176 -7.18 15.61 -7.04
CA MET A 176 -7.97 14.97 -5.99
C MET A 176 -8.92 13.90 -6.54
N PHE A 177 -9.28 13.97 -7.80
CA PHE A 177 -10.34 13.16 -8.41
C PHE A 177 -9.82 12.05 -9.34
N GLY A 178 -8.50 11.88 -9.44
CA GLY A 178 -7.90 10.88 -10.31
C GLY A 178 -7.54 9.56 -9.59
N PRO A 179 -7.32 8.48 -10.34
CA PRO A 179 -6.93 7.18 -9.79
C PRO A 179 -5.50 7.13 -9.25
N ARG A 180 -4.75 8.26 -9.32
CA ARG A 180 -3.32 8.32 -8.99
C ARG A 180 -3.01 8.25 -7.49
N VAL A 181 -3.96 8.64 -6.63
CA VAL A 181 -3.72 8.73 -5.17
C VAL A 181 -4.72 7.87 -4.43
N ASN A 182 -4.21 6.95 -3.61
CA ASN A 182 -4.95 6.30 -2.53
C ASN A 182 -4.47 6.89 -1.21
N VAL A 183 -5.37 7.45 -0.41
CA VAL A 183 -5.06 7.94 0.94
C VAL A 183 -5.65 6.99 1.94
N HIS A 184 -4.84 6.50 2.88
CA HIS A 184 -5.30 5.53 3.87
C HIS A 184 -4.78 5.83 5.28
N ALA A 185 -5.41 5.24 6.28
CA ALA A 185 -5.04 5.40 7.68
C ALA A 185 -5.57 4.25 8.53
N VAL A 186 -4.94 4.04 9.69
CA VAL A 186 -5.40 3.12 10.73
C VAL A 186 -6.64 3.68 11.46
N SER A 187 -6.78 4.99 11.55
CA SER A 187 -7.89 5.66 12.23
C SER A 187 -9.09 5.87 11.29
N THR A 188 -10.24 5.32 11.64
CA THR A 188 -11.50 5.57 10.92
C THR A 188 -11.85 7.06 10.85
N THR A 189 -11.52 7.82 11.90
CA THR A 189 -11.71 9.28 11.94
C THR A 189 -10.85 9.97 10.87
N GLN A 190 -9.58 9.57 10.71
CA GLN A 190 -8.71 10.11 9.67
C GLN A 190 -9.22 9.77 8.27
N VAL A 191 -9.71 8.52 8.06
CA VAL A 191 -10.33 8.13 6.79
C VAL A 191 -11.61 8.93 6.52
N GLN A 192 -12.41 9.23 7.56
CA GLN A 192 -13.57 10.10 7.43
C GLN A 192 -13.17 11.54 7.06
N TYR A 193 -12.07 12.07 7.62
CA TYR A 193 -11.53 13.37 7.20
C TYR A 193 -11.11 13.36 5.73
N ALA A 194 -10.50 12.29 5.25
CA ALA A 194 -10.17 12.14 3.83
C ALA A 194 -11.42 12.11 2.94
N LYS A 195 -12.49 11.41 3.39
CA LYS A 195 -13.80 11.44 2.72
C LYS A 195 -14.35 12.86 2.61
N ASN A 196 -14.36 13.59 3.72
CA ASN A 196 -14.87 14.98 3.78
C ASN A 196 -14.01 15.95 2.94
N ALA A 197 -12.70 15.69 2.81
CA ALA A 197 -11.80 16.46 1.95
C ALA A 197 -11.91 16.11 0.46
N GLY A 198 -12.79 15.14 0.10
CA GLY A 198 -13.09 14.80 -1.29
C GLY A 198 -12.14 13.78 -1.93
N PHE A 199 -11.33 13.05 -1.16
CA PHE A 199 -10.51 11.97 -1.72
C PHE A 199 -11.39 10.84 -2.27
N PRO A 200 -11.29 10.47 -3.55
CA PRO A 200 -12.12 9.43 -4.15
C PRO A 200 -11.65 8.01 -3.76
N ASN A 201 -10.34 7.82 -3.57
CA ASN A 201 -9.76 6.54 -3.18
C ASN A 201 -9.27 6.63 -1.73
N ARG A 202 -9.99 6.00 -0.83
CA ARG A 202 -9.71 6.00 0.60
C ARG A 202 -9.58 4.58 1.10
N GLY A 203 -8.58 4.36 1.96
CA GLY A 203 -8.30 3.06 2.55
C GLY A 203 -8.37 3.08 4.08
N TYR A 204 -8.89 2.00 4.63
CA TYR A 204 -8.77 1.71 6.05
C TYR A 204 -7.70 0.64 6.25
N VAL A 205 -6.72 0.93 7.10
CA VAL A 205 -5.69 -0.03 7.50
C VAL A 205 -6.14 -0.76 8.74
N VAL A 206 -6.32 -2.05 8.63
CA VAL A 206 -6.62 -2.90 9.79
C VAL A 206 -5.35 -3.03 10.63
N PRO A 207 -5.37 -2.65 11.92
CA PRO A 207 -4.21 -2.79 12.78
C PRO A 207 -3.72 -4.25 12.87
N SER A 208 -2.40 -4.45 12.91
CA SER A 208 -1.83 -5.80 13.03
C SER A 208 -2.24 -6.53 14.31
N ASN A 209 -2.58 -5.81 15.36
CA ASN A 209 -3.09 -6.36 16.63
C ASN A 209 -4.63 -6.48 16.68
N ALA A 210 -5.35 -6.18 15.61
CA ALA A 210 -6.81 -6.31 15.60
C ALA A 210 -7.22 -7.77 15.83
N ALA A 211 -8.14 -7.99 16.78
CA ALA A 211 -8.65 -9.32 17.10
C ALA A 211 -9.54 -9.89 15.99
N THR A 212 -10.25 -9.03 15.27
CA THR A 212 -11.17 -9.41 14.20
C THR A 212 -11.12 -8.40 13.06
N LEU A 213 -11.43 -8.86 11.85
CA LEU A 213 -11.61 -7.99 10.70
C LEU A 213 -13.00 -7.34 10.72
N PRO A 214 -13.14 -6.04 10.42
CA PRO A 214 -14.44 -5.36 10.35
C PRO A 214 -15.31 -5.97 9.25
N SER A 215 -16.63 -5.72 9.32
CA SER A 215 -17.53 -6.12 8.23
C SER A 215 -17.38 -5.21 7.02
N ALA A 216 -17.73 -5.72 5.82
CA ALA A 216 -17.75 -4.92 4.60
C ALA A 216 -18.69 -3.70 4.74
N ALA A 217 -19.83 -3.87 5.41
CA ALA A 217 -20.77 -2.78 5.70
C ALA A 217 -20.11 -1.66 6.51
N THR A 218 -19.31 -2.03 7.53
CA THR A 218 -18.57 -1.07 8.34
C THR A 218 -17.55 -0.29 7.49
N ILE A 219 -16.77 -0.97 6.65
CA ILE A 219 -15.75 -0.32 5.80
C ILE A 219 -16.41 0.64 4.82
N LYS A 220 -17.51 0.26 4.17
CA LYS A 220 -18.20 1.07 3.15
C LYS A 220 -18.68 2.42 3.66
N VAL A 221 -18.85 2.59 4.97
CA VAL A 221 -19.24 3.89 5.55
C VAL A 221 -18.21 4.99 5.21
N TYR A 222 -16.93 4.66 5.18
CA TYR A 222 -15.86 5.66 5.05
C TYR A 222 -14.78 5.34 4.01
N ALA A 223 -14.63 4.08 3.58
CA ALA A 223 -13.56 3.66 2.68
C ALA A 223 -14.04 2.78 1.53
N ASP A 224 -13.27 2.76 0.44
CA ASP A 224 -13.46 1.90 -0.73
C ASP A 224 -12.33 0.87 -0.86
N ASN A 225 -11.34 0.96 0.02
CA ASN A 225 -10.20 0.07 0.10
C ASN A 225 -10.00 -0.40 1.54
N VAL A 226 -9.52 -1.63 1.72
CA VAL A 226 -9.13 -2.17 3.02
C VAL A 226 -7.75 -2.80 2.92
N PHE A 227 -6.85 -2.39 3.81
CA PHE A 227 -5.51 -2.94 3.95
C PHE A 227 -5.53 -3.93 5.11
N ILE A 228 -5.20 -5.18 4.83
CA ILE A 228 -5.31 -6.29 5.79
C ILE A 228 -3.94 -6.95 5.94
N PRO A 229 -3.47 -7.21 7.17
CA PRO A 229 -2.34 -8.12 7.37
C PRO A 229 -2.63 -9.46 6.69
N TYR A 230 -1.73 -9.92 5.82
CA TYR A 230 -1.94 -11.09 4.96
C TYR A 230 -2.26 -12.37 5.75
N ASP A 231 -1.72 -12.51 6.97
CA ASP A 231 -1.94 -13.62 7.89
C ASP A 231 -3.35 -13.62 8.52
N LYS A 232 -3.98 -12.45 8.62
CA LYS A 232 -5.36 -12.30 9.15
C LYS A 232 -6.43 -12.46 8.08
N ALA A 233 -6.09 -12.31 6.81
CA ALA A 233 -7.02 -12.48 5.72
C ALA A 233 -7.48 -13.93 5.58
N THR A 234 -8.78 -14.13 5.33
CA THR A 234 -9.34 -15.42 4.96
C THR A 234 -10.03 -15.31 3.60
N PRO A 235 -10.13 -16.39 2.80
CA PRO A 235 -10.85 -16.36 1.53
C PRO A 235 -12.29 -15.85 1.68
N ALA A 236 -12.97 -16.22 2.76
CA ALA A 236 -14.34 -15.77 3.04
C ALA A 236 -14.42 -14.25 3.23
N LYS A 237 -13.48 -13.66 3.99
CA LYS A 237 -13.41 -12.20 4.19
C LYS A 237 -13.01 -11.45 2.92
N VAL A 238 -12.06 -11.97 2.16
CA VAL A 238 -11.69 -11.39 0.85
C VAL A 238 -12.90 -11.35 -0.08
N ASN A 239 -13.67 -12.46 -0.16
CA ASN A 239 -14.89 -12.52 -0.95
C ASN A 239 -15.98 -11.58 -0.44
N GLU A 240 -16.16 -11.45 0.89
CA GLU A 240 -17.10 -10.51 1.49
C GLU A 240 -16.80 -9.07 1.01
N TYR A 241 -15.54 -8.65 1.08
CA TYR A 241 -15.12 -7.33 0.64
C TYR A 241 -15.26 -7.13 -0.87
N ASN A 242 -14.80 -8.09 -1.67
CA ASN A 242 -14.91 -8.02 -3.12
C ASN A 242 -16.37 -7.92 -3.58
N ASN A 243 -17.27 -8.72 -2.99
CA ASN A 243 -18.72 -8.68 -3.29
C ASN A 243 -19.36 -7.33 -2.92
N ALA A 244 -18.82 -6.65 -1.91
CA ALA A 244 -19.22 -5.29 -1.55
C ALA A 244 -18.54 -4.20 -2.40
N GLY A 245 -17.70 -4.56 -3.37
CA GLY A 245 -16.93 -3.62 -4.19
C GLY A 245 -15.86 -2.86 -3.39
N ILE A 246 -15.29 -3.49 -2.36
CA ILE A 246 -14.15 -2.98 -1.60
C ILE A 246 -12.88 -3.63 -2.14
N LYS A 247 -11.89 -2.82 -2.50
CA LYS A 247 -10.59 -3.31 -2.94
C LYS A 247 -9.77 -3.81 -1.76
N VAL A 248 -9.36 -5.07 -1.81
CA VAL A 248 -8.55 -5.70 -0.76
C VAL A 248 -7.07 -5.55 -1.07
N TRP A 249 -6.30 -5.02 -0.14
CA TRP A 249 -4.84 -4.89 -0.18
C TRP A 249 -4.27 -5.78 0.93
N LEU A 250 -3.40 -6.71 0.59
CA LEU A 250 -2.69 -7.54 1.57
C LEU A 250 -1.32 -6.96 1.87
N SER A 251 -0.99 -6.80 3.13
CA SER A 251 0.27 -6.21 3.61
C SER A 251 0.80 -6.93 4.85
N THR A 252 2.08 -6.97 5.09
CA THR A 252 3.17 -6.66 4.18
C THR A 252 3.87 -7.97 3.87
N LEU A 253 4.15 -8.22 2.60
CA LEU A 253 4.72 -9.49 2.15
C LEU A 253 6.21 -9.32 1.80
N THR A 254 7.02 -10.29 2.19
CA THR A 254 8.47 -10.26 1.97
C THR A 254 8.98 -11.56 1.37
N THR A 255 8.47 -12.71 1.81
CA THR A 255 9.01 -14.03 1.50
C THR A 255 8.09 -14.83 0.57
N THR A 256 8.66 -15.84 -0.10
CA THR A 256 7.89 -16.80 -0.93
C THR A 256 6.76 -17.46 -0.15
N ALA A 257 6.95 -17.81 1.12
CA ALA A 257 5.92 -18.42 1.95
C ALA A 257 4.74 -17.44 2.19
N GLU A 258 5.03 -16.17 2.36
CA GLU A 258 4.00 -15.12 2.50
C GLU A 258 3.25 -14.88 1.18
N PHE A 259 3.94 -14.94 0.03
CA PHE A 259 3.29 -14.88 -1.29
C PHE A 259 2.34 -16.07 -1.51
N GLU A 260 2.75 -17.28 -1.13
CA GLU A 260 1.90 -18.47 -1.18
C GLU A 260 0.67 -18.33 -0.29
N LEU A 261 0.88 -17.86 0.95
CA LEU A 261 -0.22 -17.64 1.88
C LEU A 261 -1.17 -16.55 1.37
N ALA A 262 -0.67 -15.44 0.84
CA ALA A 262 -1.48 -14.37 0.26
C ALA A 262 -2.23 -14.84 -0.99
N TRP A 263 -1.60 -15.65 -1.85
CA TRP A 263 -2.24 -16.26 -3.03
C TRP A 263 -3.42 -17.15 -2.63
N SER A 264 -3.29 -17.93 -1.56
CA SER A 264 -4.36 -18.80 -1.04
C SER A 264 -5.62 -18.04 -0.59
N LYS A 265 -5.54 -16.72 -0.40
CA LYS A 265 -6.69 -15.88 -0.04
C LYS A 265 -7.61 -15.58 -1.22
N GLY A 266 -7.18 -15.90 -2.45
CA GLY A 266 -7.95 -15.68 -3.67
C GLY A 266 -7.61 -14.34 -4.35
N LYS A 267 -8.57 -13.79 -5.10
CA LYS A 267 -8.38 -12.56 -5.87
C LYS A 267 -8.40 -11.35 -4.96
N VAL A 268 -7.33 -10.55 -5.00
CA VAL A 268 -7.22 -9.28 -4.29
C VAL A 268 -6.80 -8.16 -5.24
N TYR A 269 -7.00 -6.91 -4.85
CA TYR A 269 -6.56 -5.78 -5.68
C TYR A 269 -5.05 -5.61 -5.64
N ALA A 270 -4.42 -5.67 -4.45
CA ALA A 270 -3.00 -5.36 -4.34
C ALA A 270 -2.28 -6.24 -3.31
N TRP A 271 -0.98 -6.47 -3.58
CA TRP A 271 0.00 -6.88 -2.58
C TRP A 271 0.95 -5.72 -2.30
N VAL A 272 1.08 -5.36 -1.03
CA VAL A 272 2.08 -4.40 -0.54
C VAL A 272 3.31 -5.22 -0.13
N VAL A 273 4.42 -5.03 -0.84
CA VAL A 273 5.58 -5.93 -0.75
C VAL A 273 6.87 -5.20 -0.38
N ASN A 274 7.69 -5.83 0.47
CA ASN A 274 9.06 -5.40 0.71
C ASN A 274 10.00 -5.89 -0.40
N ASP A 275 9.79 -7.11 -0.90
CA ASP A 275 10.55 -7.69 -2.03
C ASP A 275 9.74 -7.62 -3.33
N LEU A 276 9.84 -6.49 -4.01
CA LEU A 276 9.11 -6.24 -5.26
C LEU A 276 9.50 -7.20 -6.38
N LEU A 277 10.79 -7.48 -6.53
CA LEU A 277 11.30 -8.35 -7.60
C LEU A 277 10.95 -9.81 -7.30
N GLY A 278 11.16 -10.27 -6.07
CA GLY A 278 10.79 -11.63 -5.65
C GLY A 278 9.29 -11.89 -5.81
N ALA A 279 8.42 -10.94 -5.46
CA ALA A 279 6.98 -11.06 -5.66
C ALA A 279 6.61 -11.17 -7.15
N ARG A 280 7.23 -10.36 -7.99
CA ARG A 280 7.00 -10.37 -9.44
C ARG A 280 7.44 -11.68 -10.08
N ASP A 281 8.63 -12.16 -9.77
CA ASP A 281 9.15 -13.40 -10.33
C ASP A 281 8.33 -14.60 -9.85
N TRP A 282 7.91 -14.57 -8.59
CA TRP A 282 7.00 -15.57 -8.04
C TRP A 282 5.64 -15.61 -8.77
N LEU A 283 5.07 -14.44 -9.10
CA LEU A 283 3.82 -14.35 -9.86
C LEU A 283 3.98 -14.82 -11.31
N LYS A 284 5.07 -14.45 -11.98
CA LYS A 284 5.36 -14.89 -13.36
C LYS A 284 5.47 -16.41 -13.48
N ALA A 285 6.00 -17.08 -12.48
CA ALA A 285 6.13 -18.54 -12.46
C ALA A 285 4.77 -19.26 -12.34
N ARG A 286 3.65 -18.56 -12.15
CA ARG A 286 2.29 -19.09 -11.97
C ARG A 286 1.30 -18.67 -13.06
N GLN A 287 1.73 -17.85 -14.00
CA GLN A 287 1.01 -17.49 -15.22
C GLN A 287 1.36 -18.44 -16.37
#